data_e22f2393a43ac6a0890b46970fac69ef
#
_entry.id   e22f2393a43ac6a0890b46970fac69ef
#
_cell.length_a   1.000
_cell.length_b   1.000
_cell.length_c   1.000
_cell.angle_alpha   90.00
_cell.angle_beta   90.00
_cell.angle_gamma   90.00
#
_symmetry.space_group_name_H-M   'P 1'
#
loop_
_entity.id
_entity.type
_entity.pdbx_description
1 polymer ?
#
loop_
_entity_poly.entity_id
_entity_poly.type
_entity_poly.pdbx_seq_one_letter_code
_entity_poly.pdbx_strand_id
1 'polypeptide(L)'
;MADLTTTTYTDDVPPGSLITRDGQMQWAGLLLGPGTPYEIGSDGLSGWEDLPDYDTTDADHPTAHGAWPGARYAKPRKVGGTVWTVPPSDDTDSSLAATRVLRQALLLGDSERWLAVRLHGETLAVRARVAQRVLAADRTYTTQGVSKASVQWYATDPRRYAVDEQTAVTGAPQPESGLTWPLTWPLYWGQAASTGDVGADNNGSAPTHPILTFTGPCTNPTVTDRTSGRRLRYEIGLAAGDELVVDTAEGTVTLNATASRRHTAAADSSPEELFAFEPGRAQLAFRPDTYGTGAQLSVRWRSAEW
;
A
#
# COMPACT_ATOMS: atom_id res chain seq x y z
N MET A 1 15.99 20.14 -27.27
CA MET A 1 16.59 18.80 -27.36
C MET A 1 16.61 18.30 -25.91
N ALA A 2 15.52 17.67 -25.45
CA ALA A 2 15.48 17.09 -24.12
C ALA A 2 16.24 15.78 -24.16
N ASP A 3 17.21 15.68 -23.30
CA ASP A 3 18.11 14.53 -23.17
C ASP A 3 17.28 13.31 -22.71
N LEU A 4 17.06 12.36 -23.62
CA LEU A 4 16.43 11.07 -23.35
C LEU A 4 17.44 10.13 -22.67
N THR A 5 18.11 10.64 -21.63
CA THR A 5 18.97 9.81 -20.79
C THR A 5 18.11 8.76 -20.09
N THR A 6 18.48 7.54 -20.32
CA THR A 6 18.07 6.27 -19.71
C THR A 6 17.31 6.45 -18.40
N THR A 7 15.99 6.58 -18.49
CA THR A 7 15.13 6.57 -17.30
C THR A 7 15.19 5.15 -16.75
N THR A 8 15.98 4.96 -15.73
CA THR A 8 15.98 3.71 -14.94
C THR A 8 14.63 3.66 -14.25
N TYR A 9 13.76 2.76 -14.70
CA TYR A 9 12.44 2.51 -14.08
C TYR A 9 12.68 1.85 -12.73
N THR A 10 12.76 2.65 -11.68
CA THR A 10 12.99 2.20 -10.32
C THR A 10 11.67 2.09 -9.56
N ASP A 11 11.58 1.09 -8.68
CA ASP A 11 10.47 0.94 -7.73
C ASP A 11 10.40 2.08 -6.70
N ASP A 12 11.37 3.00 -6.73
CA ASP A 12 11.54 4.11 -5.78
C ASP A 12 10.62 5.32 -6.04
N VAL A 13 9.84 5.31 -7.13
CA VAL A 13 8.91 6.42 -7.40
C VAL A 13 7.61 6.20 -6.61
N PRO A 14 7.26 7.09 -5.66
CA PRO A 14 6.04 6.94 -4.88
C PRO A 14 4.81 6.85 -5.79
N PRO A 15 3.81 6.03 -5.44
CA PRO A 15 2.61 5.89 -6.24
C PRO A 15 1.88 7.23 -6.37
N GLY A 16 1.46 7.56 -7.59
CA GLY A 16 0.71 8.78 -7.87
C GLY A 16 1.53 10.07 -7.93
N SER A 17 2.83 10.06 -7.60
CA SER A 17 3.67 11.26 -7.53
C SER A 17 3.85 12.00 -8.86
N LEU A 18 3.70 11.31 -9.98
CA LEU A 18 3.80 11.90 -11.32
C LEU A 18 2.44 12.39 -11.84
N ILE A 19 1.34 11.99 -11.21
CA ILE A 19 -0.01 12.26 -11.66
C ILE A 19 -0.41 13.69 -11.28
N THR A 20 -0.84 14.47 -12.27
CA THR A 20 -1.23 15.88 -12.08
C THR A 20 -2.69 16.18 -12.40
N ARG A 21 -3.36 15.30 -13.17
CA ARG A 21 -4.74 15.50 -13.63
C ARG A 21 -5.49 14.19 -13.77
N ASP A 22 -6.81 14.27 -13.83
CA ASP A 22 -7.68 13.13 -14.06
C ASP A 22 -7.42 12.46 -15.41
N GLY A 23 -7.61 11.14 -15.46
CA GLY A 23 -7.33 10.31 -16.62
C GLY A 23 -5.86 9.93 -16.80
N GLN A 24 -4.97 10.39 -15.91
CA GLN A 24 -3.59 9.93 -15.91
C GLN A 24 -3.42 8.69 -15.04
N MET A 25 -2.48 7.84 -15.46
CA MET A 25 -2.00 6.72 -14.68
C MET A 25 -0.47 6.67 -14.65
N GLN A 26 0.07 6.17 -13.55
CA GLN A 26 1.50 5.97 -13.35
C GLN A 26 1.80 4.49 -13.22
N TRP A 27 2.75 4.01 -14.01
CA TRP A 27 3.25 2.65 -13.94
C TRP A 27 4.77 2.64 -13.91
N ALA A 28 5.38 2.06 -12.88
CA ALA A 28 6.85 1.88 -12.78
C ALA A 28 7.65 3.16 -13.13
N GLY A 29 7.21 4.32 -12.65
CA GLY A 29 7.86 5.60 -12.93
C GLY A 29 7.53 6.21 -14.30
N LEU A 30 6.69 5.59 -15.11
CA LEU A 30 6.18 6.12 -16.37
C LEU A 30 4.79 6.73 -16.17
N LEU A 31 4.61 7.97 -16.63
CA LEU A 31 3.30 8.64 -16.67
C LEU A 31 2.63 8.36 -18.02
N LEU A 32 1.37 7.95 -17.98
CA LEU A 32 0.52 7.63 -19.12
C LEU A 32 -0.76 8.47 -19.04
N GLY A 33 -1.36 8.77 -20.17
CA GLY A 33 -2.63 9.52 -20.27
C GLY A 33 -2.45 10.96 -20.74
N PRO A 34 -3.45 11.84 -20.53
CA PRO A 34 -3.48 13.17 -21.12
C PRO A 34 -2.24 14.00 -20.86
N GLY A 35 -1.67 14.58 -21.93
CA GLY A 35 -0.48 15.43 -21.87
C GLY A 35 0.84 14.66 -21.89
N THR A 36 0.81 13.38 -22.18
CA THR A 36 1.97 12.50 -22.40
C THR A 36 1.95 11.94 -23.82
N PRO A 37 3.05 11.35 -24.32
CA PRO A 37 3.04 10.61 -25.58
C PRO A 37 2.22 9.31 -25.54
N TYR A 38 1.64 8.96 -24.40
CA TYR A 38 0.96 7.70 -24.16
C TYR A 38 -0.50 7.95 -23.82
N GLU A 39 -1.37 7.84 -24.79
CA GLU A 39 -2.81 8.04 -24.60
C GLU A 39 -3.47 6.72 -24.19
N ILE A 40 -4.36 6.80 -23.21
CA ILE A 40 -5.22 5.67 -22.84
C ILE A 40 -6.37 5.60 -23.88
N GLY A 41 -6.64 4.41 -24.36
CA GLY A 41 -7.71 4.19 -25.34
C GLY A 41 -9.08 4.64 -24.83
N SER A 42 -9.97 4.97 -25.76
CA SER A 42 -11.34 5.42 -25.46
C SER A 42 -12.15 4.43 -24.64
N ASP A 43 -11.78 3.15 -24.66
CA ASP A 43 -12.42 2.09 -23.88
C ASP A 43 -12.04 2.14 -22.38
N GLY A 44 -11.10 3.02 -22.02
CA GLY A 44 -10.64 3.21 -20.64
C GLY A 44 -9.86 2.02 -20.07
N LEU A 45 -9.96 1.87 -18.75
CA LEU A 45 -9.36 0.76 -18.00
C LEU A 45 -10.48 -0.17 -17.50
N SER A 46 -10.50 -1.38 -18.01
CA SER A 46 -11.38 -2.44 -17.49
C SER A 46 -10.81 -3.01 -16.19
N GLY A 47 -11.66 -3.42 -15.26
CA GLY A 47 -11.28 -4.03 -13.99
C GLY A 47 -10.73 -3.04 -12.94
N TRP A 48 -10.66 -1.73 -13.28
CA TRP A 48 -10.20 -0.72 -12.32
C TRP A 48 -11.30 -0.34 -11.32
N GLU A 49 -12.47 0.08 -11.83
CA GLU A 49 -13.64 0.44 -11.00
C GLU A 49 -14.53 -0.76 -10.66
N ASP A 50 -14.34 -1.86 -11.38
CA ASP A 50 -15.13 -3.06 -11.16
C ASP A 50 -14.79 -3.72 -9.82
N LEU A 51 -15.78 -4.31 -9.18
CA LEU A 51 -15.52 -5.21 -8.06
C LEU A 51 -14.65 -6.38 -8.55
N PRO A 52 -13.69 -6.83 -7.74
CA PRO A 52 -12.95 -8.04 -8.09
C PRO A 52 -13.89 -9.24 -8.14
N ASP A 53 -13.60 -10.20 -9.00
CA ASP A 53 -14.25 -11.51 -8.95
C ASP A 53 -14.07 -12.12 -7.56
N TYR A 54 -15.00 -12.98 -7.16
CA TYR A 54 -14.93 -13.66 -5.86
C TYR A 54 -15.30 -15.14 -5.99
N ASP A 55 -14.70 -15.94 -5.13
CA ASP A 55 -15.17 -17.30 -4.86
C ASP A 55 -16.16 -17.28 -3.71
N THR A 56 -17.20 -18.11 -3.82
CA THR A 56 -18.18 -18.28 -2.76
C THR A 56 -18.22 -19.74 -2.32
N THR A 57 -18.45 -19.95 -1.05
CA THR A 57 -18.70 -21.27 -0.46
C THR A 57 -20.20 -21.48 -0.16
N ASP A 58 -21.08 -20.77 -0.88
CA ASP A 58 -22.52 -20.94 -0.77
C ASP A 58 -22.91 -22.40 -1.08
N ALA A 59 -23.84 -22.95 -0.30
CA ALA A 59 -24.31 -24.33 -0.48
C ALA A 59 -25.81 -24.30 -0.83
N ASP A 60 -26.17 -24.91 -1.94
CA ASP A 60 -27.56 -24.96 -2.39
C ASP A 60 -28.45 -25.75 -1.41
N HIS A 61 -29.69 -25.28 -1.20
CA HIS A 61 -30.67 -26.02 -0.43
C HIS A 61 -31.12 -27.27 -1.20
N PRO A 62 -31.00 -28.48 -0.66
CA PRO A 62 -31.31 -29.69 -1.38
C PRO A 62 -32.83 -29.88 -1.63
N THR A 63 -33.68 -29.23 -0.85
CA THR A 63 -35.14 -29.43 -0.88
C THR A 63 -35.94 -28.12 -0.89
N ALA A 64 -35.28 -26.97 -0.98
CA ALA A 64 -35.92 -25.64 -0.95
C ALA A 64 -35.24 -24.72 -1.96
N HIS A 65 -35.89 -23.58 -2.26
CA HIS A 65 -35.27 -22.53 -3.10
C HIS A 65 -34.19 -21.79 -2.32
N GLY A 66 -33.08 -21.42 -3.03
CA GLY A 66 -31.97 -20.62 -2.49
C GLY A 66 -30.83 -21.46 -1.97
N ALA A 67 -29.91 -20.79 -1.31
CA ALA A 67 -28.67 -21.37 -0.79
C ALA A 67 -28.37 -20.84 0.63
N TRP A 68 -27.61 -21.58 1.41
CA TRP A 68 -26.99 -21.06 2.63
C TRP A 68 -25.82 -20.15 2.22
N PRO A 69 -25.74 -18.92 2.75
CA PRO A 69 -24.63 -18.03 2.45
C PRO A 69 -23.33 -18.57 3.06
N GLY A 70 -22.30 -18.69 2.25
CA GLY A 70 -20.95 -19.04 2.65
C GLY A 70 -20.01 -17.84 2.73
N ALA A 71 -18.74 -18.10 3.02
CA ALA A 71 -17.71 -17.08 2.96
C ALA A 71 -17.44 -16.68 1.51
N ARG A 72 -17.05 -15.41 1.33
CA ARG A 72 -16.67 -14.85 0.04
C ARG A 72 -15.23 -14.38 0.07
N TYR A 73 -14.44 -14.78 -0.91
CA TYR A 73 -13.03 -14.41 -1.03
C TYR A 73 -12.80 -13.73 -2.37
N ALA A 74 -12.33 -12.49 -2.33
CA ALA A 74 -12.00 -11.74 -3.53
C ALA A 74 -10.82 -12.40 -4.27
N LYS A 75 -10.95 -12.54 -5.59
CA LYS A 75 -9.88 -13.02 -6.46
C LYS A 75 -8.91 -11.89 -6.81
N PRO A 76 -7.71 -12.23 -7.28
CA PRO A 76 -6.76 -11.24 -7.79
C PRO A 76 -7.41 -10.32 -8.83
N ARG A 77 -7.11 -9.02 -8.75
CA ARG A 77 -7.63 -8.00 -9.67
C ARG A 77 -6.87 -8.04 -10.99
N LYS A 78 -7.62 -7.96 -12.08
CA LYS A 78 -7.07 -7.81 -13.43
C LYS A 78 -7.46 -6.46 -13.97
N VAL A 79 -6.48 -5.63 -14.27
CA VAL A 79 -6.69 -4.32 -14.89
C VAL A 79 -6.22 -4.40 -16.33
N GLY A 80 -7.11 -4.15 -17.28
CA GLY A 80 -6.80 -4.18 -18.71
C GLY A 80 -7.01 -2.82 -19.35
N GLY A 81 -6.20 -2.50 -20.35
CA GLY A 81 -6.37 -1.26 -21.09
C GLY A 81 -5.56 -1.25 -22.38
N THR A 82 -5.92 -0.30 -23.24
CA THR A 82 -5.18 -0.01 -24.47
C THR A 82 -4.39 1.28 -24.27
N VAL A 83 -3.10 1.26 -24.59
CA VAL A 83 -2.23 2.43 -24.56
C VAL A 83 -1.75 2.69 -26.00
N TRP A 84 -2.00 3.89 -26.49
CA TRP A 84 -1.52 4.37 -27.78
C TRP A 84 -0.27 5.21 -27.55
N THR A 85 0.76 5.00 -28.39
CA THR A 85 1.89 5.89 -28.43
C THR A 85 1.65 6.88 -29.57
N VAL A 86 1.33 8.13 -29.21
CA VAL A 86 1.07 9.23 -30.13
C VAL A 86 2.08 10.33 -29.83
N PRO A 87 3.18 10.42 -30.57
CA PRO A 87 4.17 11.46 -30.33
C PRO A 87 3.60 12.84 -30.67
N PRO A 88 4.07 13.90 -29.99
CA PRO A 88 3.59 15.26 -30.22
C PRO A 88 4.03 15.89 -31.54
N SER A 89 4.85 15.22 -32.34
CA SER A 89 5.36 15.67 -33.66
C SER A 89 5.30 14.55 -34.68
N ASP A 90 5.23 14.89 -35.96
CA ASP A 90 5.29 13.95 -37.10
C ASP A 90 6.65 13.24 -37.24
N ASP A 91 7.52 13.35 -36.24
CA ASP A 91 8.84 12.73 -36.24
C ASP A 91 8.73 11.24 -35.82
N THR A 92 9.01 10.38 -36.80
CA THR A 92 9.00 8.92 -36.63
C THR A 92 10.03 8.45 -35.60
N ASP A 93 11.15 9.14 -35.45
CA ASP A 93 12.19 8.74 -34.49
C ASP A 93 11.77 8.98 -33.05
N SER A 94 11.04 10.07 -32.77
CA SER A 94 10.41 10.33 -31.48
C SER A 94 9.41 9.23 -31.12
N SER A 95 8.64 8.79 -32.10
CA SER A 95 7.64 7.73 -31.93
C SER A 95 8.27 6.40 -31.58
N LEU A 96 9.33 6.03 -32.28
CA LEU A 96 10.09 4.81 -32.00
C LEU A 96 10.74 4.84 -30.62
N ALA A 97 11.28 6.00 -30.21
CA ALA A 97 11.86 6.19 -28.89
C ALA A 97 10.80 6.01 -27.80
N ALA A 98 9.64 6.66 -27.91
CA ALA A 98 8.52 6.52 -26.99
C ALA A 98 8.03 5.07 -26.90
N THR A 99 7.92 4.38 -28.04
CA THR A 99 7.54 2.96 -28.05
C THR A 99 8.56 2.05 -27.36
N ARG A 100 9.87 2.37 -27.47
CA ARG A 100 10.91 1.63 -26.75
C ARG A 100 10.79 1.80 -25.24
N VAL A 101 10.55 3.04 -24.81
CA VAL A 101 10.31 3.37 -23.40
C VAL A 101 9.10 2.59 -22.87
N LEU A 102 7.97 2.63 -23.56
CA LEU A 102 6.77 1.88 -23.19
C LEU A 102 7.05 0.37 -23.09
N ARG A 103 7.79 -0.18 -24.06
CA ARG A 103 8.18 -1.60 -24.04
C ARG A 103 9.04 -1.98 -22.85
N GLN A 104 9.95 -1.10 -22.43
CA GLN A 104 10.80 -1.31 -21.26
C GLN A 104 9.99 -1.23 -19.95
N ALA A 105 9.09 -0.26 -19.84
CA ALA A 105 8.22 -0.13 -18.67
C ALA A 105 7.26 -1.33 -18.51
N LEU A 106 6.83 -1.93 -19.62
CA LEU A 106 5.89 -3.04 -19.65
C LEU A 106 6.58 -4.41 -19.85
N LEU A 107 7.74 -4.60 -19.24
CA LEU A 107 8.39 -5.92 -19.23
C LEU A 107 7.68 -6.86 -18.26
N LEU A 108 7.74 -8.17 -18.60
CA LEU A 108 7.37 -9.22 -17.65
C LEU A 108 8.37 -9.20 -16.50
N GLY A 109 7.86 -9.26 -15.30
CA GLY A 109 8.64 -9.32 -14.07
C GLY A 109 7.87 -10.06 -13.00
N ASP A 110 8.59 -10.66 -12.05
CA ASP A 110 7.98 -11.42 -10.95
C ASP A 110 7.55 -10.49 -9.80
N SER A 111 8.20 -9.32 -9.67
CA SER A 111 7.87 -8.34 -8.64
C SER A 111 6.66 -7.49 -9.02
N GLU A 112 5.77 -7.29 -8.05
CA GLU A 112 4.68 -6.33 -8.19
C GLU A 112 5.17 -4.91 -7.97
N ARG A 113 4.64 -3.98 -8.76
CA ARG A 113 4.92 -2.54 -8.73
C ARG A 113 3.63 -1.76 -8.57
N TRP A 114 3.74 -0.52 -8.16
CA TRP A 114 2.57 0.34 -8.04
C TRP A 114 2.04 0.77 -9.41
N LEU A 115 0.77 0.45 -9.67
CA LEU A 115 -0.07 1.04 -10.70
C LEU A 115 -0.99 2.04 -10.00
N ALA A 116 -0.77 3.33 -10.22
CA ALA A 116 -1.61 4.39 -9.68
C ALA A 116 -2.45 5.01 -10.81
N VAL A 117 -3.71 5.29 -10.53
CA VAL A 117 -4.67 5.88 -11.48
C VAL A 117 -5.43 7.00 -10.78
N ARG A 118 -5.63 8.11 -11.46
CA ARG A 118 -6.42 9.22 -10.99
C ARG A 118 -7.69 9.39 -11.81
N LEU A 119 -8.83 9.27 -11.13
CA LEU A 119 -10.16 9.49 -11.70
C LEU A 119 -10.98 10.35 -10.72
N HIS A 120 -11.76 11.27 -11.26
CA HIS A 120 -12.68 12.12 -10.47
C HIS A 120 -12.03 12.85 -9.28
N GLY A 121 -10.76 13.24 -9.43
CA GLY A 121 -10.00 13.95 -8.38
C GLY A 121 -9.36 13.03 -7.34
N GLU A 122 -9.65 11.74 -7.34
CA GLU A 122 -9.09 10.75 -6.45
C GLU A 122 -7.99 9.94 -7.13
N THR A 123 -6.92 9.67 -6.39
CA THR A 123 -5.81 8.84 -6.86
C THR A 123 -5.71 7.60 -5.99
N LEU A 124 -5.92 6.44 -6.60
CA LEU A 124 -5.76 5.13 -5.96
C LEU A 124 -4.63 4.36 -6.65
N ALA A 125 -4.05 3.42 -5.92
CA ALA A 125 -2.98 2.60 -6.43
C ALA A 125 -3.16 1.13 -6.04
N VAL A 126 -2.69 0.22 -6.90
CA VAL A 126 -2.67 -1.21 -6.63
C VAL A 126 -1.26 -1.76 -6.92
N ARG A 127 -0.81 -2.71 -6.13
CA ARG A 127 0.41 -3.45 -6.47
C ARG A 127 0.09 -4.50 -7.51
N ALA A 128 0.74 -4.42 -8.66
CA ALA A 128 0.47 -5.29 -9.80
C ALA A 128 1.75 -5.65 -10.55
N ARG A 129 1.66 -6.64 -11.41
CA ARG A 129 2.68 -6.99 -12.40
C ARG A 129 2.06 -7.06 -13.78
N VAL A 130 2.87 -6.87 -14.82
CA VAL A 130 2.39 -7.03 -16.19
C VAL A 130 2.14 -8.52 -16.46
N ALA A 131 0.89 -8.88 -16.70
CA ALA A 131 0.50 -10.24 -17.06
C ALA A 131 0.55 -10.47 -18.57
N GLN A 132 0.17 -9.44 -19.34
CA GLN A 132 0.17 -9.53 -20.80
C GLN A 132 0.46 -8.15 -21.41
N ARG A 133 1.23 -8.16 -22.49
CA ARG A 133 1.43 -7.01 -23.37
C ARG A 133 1.39 -7.49 -24.81
N VAL A 134 0.50 -6.91 -25.60
CA VAL A 134 0.42 -7.14 -27.05
C VAL A 134 0.64 -5.82 -27.75
N LEU A 135 1.68 -5.73 -28.56
CA LEU A 135 1.96 -4.59 -29.42
C LEU A 135 1.60 -4.98 -30.87
N ALA A 136 0.67 -4.24 -31.46
CA ALA A 136 0.31 -4.45 -32.83
C ALA A 136 1.43 -3.95 -33.77
N ALA A 137 2.04 -4.83 -34.53
CA ALA A 137 3.00 -4.49 -35.57
C ALA A 137 2.26 -4.35 -36.93
N ASP A 138 1.36 -3.38 -36.99
CA ASP A 138 0.55 -3.13 -38.18
C ASP A 138 1.18 -2.09 -39.12
N ARG A 139 0.45 -1.77 -40.22
CA ARG A 139 0.91 -0.79 -41.17
C ARG A 139 1.08 0.61 -40.55
N THR A 140 0.20 1.00 -39.62
CA THR A 140 0.27 2.31 -38.97
C THR A 140 1.54 2.42 -38.13
N TYR A 141 1.89 1.36 -37.42
CA TYR A 141 3.15 1.31 -36.69
C TYR A 141 4.37 1.43 -37.61
N THR A 142 4.36 0.75 -38.77
CA THR A 142 5.51 0.74 -39.67
C THR A 142 5.64 2.03 -40.50
N THR A 143 4.54 2.73 -40.82
CA THR A 143 4.54 3.90 -41.67
C THR A 143 4.47 5.23 -40.93
N GLN A 144 3.81 5.26 -39.76
CA GLN A 144 3.56 6.47 -38.96
C GLN A 144 4.19 6.41 -37.58
N GLY A 145 4.76 5.26 -37.18
CA GLY A 145 5.36 5.07 -35.88
C GLY A 145 4.33 5.02 -34.72
N VAL A 146 3.03 5.13 -35.00
CA VAL A 146 1.99 5.04 -33.97
C VAL A 146 1.83 3.60 -33.53
N SER A 147 2.05 3.32 -32.26
CA SER A 147 1.87 1.97 -31.71
C SER A 147 0.63 1.86 -30.85
N LYS A 148 -0.02 0.70 -30.92
CA LYS A 148 -1.11 0.30 -30.06
C LYS A 148 -0.68 -0.86 -29.20
N ALA A 149 -0.64 -0.64 -27.88
CA ALA A 149 -0.36 -1.68 -26.89
C ALA A 149 -1.63 -2.06 -26.14
N SER A 150 -2.02 -3.32 -26.19
CA SER A 150 -3.00 -3.88 -25.26
C SER A 150 -2.23 -4.46 -24.06
N VAL A 151 -2.56 -4.01 -22.86
CA VAL A 151 -1.84 -4.35 -21.63
C VAL A 151 -2.81 -4.90 -20.61
N GLN A 152 -2.38 -5.93 -19.89
CA GLN A 152 -3.08 -6.45 -18.73
C GLN A 152 -2.13 -6.48 -17.54
N TRP A 153 -2.52 -5.83 -16.47
CA TRP A 153 -1.89 -5.91 -15.17
C TRP A 153 -2.63 -6.90 -14.29
N TYR A 154 -1.89 -7.60 -13.46
CA TYR A 154 -2.41 -8.59 -12.52
C TYR A 154 -1.93 -8.22 -11.12
N ALA A 155 -2.86 -7.94 -10.22
CA ALA A 155 -2.64 -7.64 -8.83
C ALA A 155 -3.06 -8.85 -7.98
N THR A 156 -2.15 -9.41 -7.20
CA THR A 156 -2.47 -10.53 -6.31
C THR A 156 -3.36 -10.07 -5.16
N ASP A 157 -3.13 -8.86 -4.64
CA ASP A 157 -4.05 -8.19 -3.74
C ASP A 157 -5.07 -7.37 -4.55
N PRO A 158 -6.37 -7.70 -4.49
CA PRO A 158 -7.39 -7.01 -5.28
C PRO A 158 -7.75 -5.61 -4.78
N ARG A 159 -7.31 -5.20 -3.59
CA ARG A 159 -7.60 -3.90 -2.98
C ARG A 159 -6.85 -2.79 -3.68
N ARG A 160 -7.51 -1.63 -3.77
CA ARG A 160 -6.88 -0.38 -4.19
C ARG A 160 -6.55 0.45 -2.96
N TYR A 161 -5.42 1.09 -2.94
CA TYR A 161 -4.91 1.83 -1.80
C TYR A 161 -4.81 3.32 -2.11
N ALA A 162 -5.13 4.15 -1.14
CA ALA A 162 -4.82 5.57 -1.21
C ALA A 162 -3.31 5.77 -1.39
N VAL A 163 -2.92 6.73 -2.23
CA VAL A 163 -1.51 7.02 -2.49
C VAL A 163 -0.80 7.65 -1.29
N ASP A 164 -1.55 8.30 -0.41
CA ASP A 164 -1.03 8.91 0.80
C ASP A 164 -0.93 7.86 1.91
N GLU A 165 0.30 7.65 2.40
CA GLU A 165 0.54 6.81 3.57
C GLU A 165 0.26 7.61 4.84
N GLN A 166 -0.61 7.09 5.69
CA GLN A 166 -0.93 7.65 6.98
C GLN A 166 0.01 7.08 8.03
N THR A 167 0.36 7.92 9.00
CA THR A 167 1.23 7.53 10.12
C THR A 167 0.65 8.04 11.42
N ALA A 168 0.63 7.19 12.43
CA ALA A 168 0.27 7.55 13.79
C ALA A 168 1.29 7.00 14.78
N VAL A 169 1.65 7.79 15.78
CA VAL A 169 2.69 7.44 16.76
C VAL A 169 2.17 7.63 18.17
N THR A 170 2.48 6.71 19.06
CA THR A 170 2.21 6.84 20.50
C THR A 170 3.39 6.33 21.32
N GLY A 171 3.73 7.03 22.39
CA GLY A 171 4.68 6.53 23.38
C GLY A 171 4.05 5.48 24.31
N ALA A 172 4.87 4.77 25.07
CA ALA A 172 4.36 3.95 26.16
C ALA A 172 3.64 4.83 27.22
N PRO A 173 2.68 4.29 28.00
CA PRO A 173 1.96 5.06 29.00
C PRO A 173 2.89 5.74 29.98
N GLN A 174 2.85 7.06 30.07
CA GLN A 174 3.65 7.83 31.03
C GLN A 174 2.76 8.84 31.74
N PRO A 175 2.85 8.93 33.08
CA PRO A 175 2.17 10.00 33.80
C PRO A 175 2.78 11.36 33.41
N GLU A 176 1.99 12.39 33.44
CA GLU A 176 2.47 13.76 33.28
C GLU A 176 3.46 14.07 34.38
N SER A 177 4.67 14.50 34.05
CA SER A 177 5.63 15.00 35.03
C SER A 177 5.43 16.50 35.16
N GLY A 178 4.82 16.91 36.29
CA GLY A 178 4.60 18.32 36.62
C GLY A 178 5.87 19.03 37.09
N LEU A 179 5.71 20.30 37.47
CA LEU A 179 6.77 21.10 38.11
C LEU A 179 7.20 20.46 39.45
N THR A 180 8.51 20.26 39.62
CA THR A 180 9.08 19.79 40.89
C THR A 180 9.51 20.95 41.75
N TRP A 181 9.14 20.94 43.03
CA TRP A 181 9.58 21.93 44.02
C TRP A 181 10.92 21.56 44.64
N PRO A 182 11.86 22.52 44.92
CA PRO A 182 11.71 23.97 44.73
C PRO A 182 11.87 24.39 43.26
N LEU A 183 11.06 25.39 42.81
CA LEU A 183 11.14 25.92 41.46
C LEU A 183 12.42 26.74 41.28
N THR A 184 13.19 26.39 40.26
CA THR A 184 14.39 27.09 39.81
C THR A 184 14.20 27.53 38.35
N TRP A 185 14.60 28.77 38.05
CA TRP A 185 14.58 29.26 36.67
C TRP A 185 15.77 28.78 35.87
N PRO A 186 15.61 28.33 34.55
CA PRO A 186 14.37 28.30 33.80
C PRO A 186 13.44 27.15 34.25
N LEU A 187 12.13 27.38 34.20
CA LEU A 187 11.13 26.37 34.54
C LEU A 187 11.02 25.30 33.46
N TYR A 188 11.12 24.03 33.85
CA TYR A 188 10.88 22.88 32.99
C TYR A 188 9.52 22.29 33.32
N TRP A 189 8.61 22.29 32.34
CA TRP A 189 7.24 21.79 32.49
C TRP A 189 7.13 20.26 32.49
N GLY A 190 8.26 19.57 32.39
CA GLY A 190 8.27 18.11 32.31
C GLY A 190 7.85 17.55 30.94
N GLN A 191 7.57 16.26 30.90
CA GLN A 191 7.12 15.58 29.70
C GLN A 191 5.58 15.49 29.68
N ALA A 192 4.97 15.68 28.51
CA ALA A 192 3.54 15.46 28.33
C ALA A 192 3.16 14.00 28.63
N ALA A 193 2.01 13.80 29.27
CA ALA A 193 1.47 12.48 29.49
C ALA A 193 1.26 11.73 28.16
N SER A 194 1.61 10.44 28.12
CA SER A 194 1.19 9.55 27.05
C SER A 194 0.21 8.53 27.61
N THR A 195 -0.96 8.39 26.99
CA THR A 195 -1.90 7.34 27.35
C THR A 195 -1.49 5.99 26.76
N GLY A 196 -0.58 6.00 25.80
CA GLY A 196 -0.23 4.83 24.99
C GLY A 196 -1.35 4.41 24.05
N ASP A 197 -2.32 5.27 23.82
CA ASP A 197 -3.43 5.03 22.91
C ASP A 197 -3.25 5.88 21.65
N VAL A 198 -3.65 5.33 20.51
CA VAL A 198 -3.60 6.01 19.21
C VAL A 198 -4.72 5.53 18.31
N GLY A 199 -5.33 6.47 17.56
CA GLY A 199 -6.34 6.17 16.57
C GLY A 199 -5.73 6.03 15.18
N ALA A 200 -6.29 5.12 14.38
CA ALA A 200 -5.97 4.95 12.97
C ALA A 200 -7.28 4.91 12.17
N ASP A 201 -7.41 5.82 11.20
CA ASP A 201 -8.64 5.93 10.40
C ASP A 201 -8.43 5.28 9.03
N ASN A 202 -9.18 4.21 8.74
CA ASN A 202 -9.29 3.62 7.42
C ASN A 202 -10.52 4.20 6.73
N ASN A 203 -10.30 5.20 5.87
CA ASN A 203 -11.39 5.91 5.17
C ASN A 203 -11.91 5.16 3.94
N GLY A 204 -11.36 4.00 3.63
CA GLY A 204 -11.78 3.18 2.50
C GLY A 204 -12.94 2.24 2.84
N SER A 205 -13.26 1.38 1.89
CA SER A 205 -14.33 0.38 1.96
C SER A 205 -13.83 -1.04 2.22
N ALA A 206 -12.51 -1.26 2.20
CA ALA A 206 -11.87 -2.57 2.39
C ALA A 206 -10.97 -2.57 3.64
N PRO A 207 -10.76 -3.74 4.28
CA PRO A 207 -9.78 -3.86 5.36
C PRO A 207 -8.36 -3.56 4.88
N THR A 208 -7.56 -2.84 5.68
CA THR A 208 -6.17 -2.53 5.38
C THR A 208 -5.22 -3.12 6.42
N HIS A 209 -4.04 -3.55 5.98
CA HIS A 209 -3.02 -4.14 6.83
C HIS A 209 -1.95 -3.09 7.18
N PRO A 210 -1.81 -2.71 8.45
CA PRO A 210 -0.81 -1.75 8.87
C PRO A 210 0.59 -2.37 8.98
N ILE A 211 1.60 -1.52 8.86
CA ILE A 211 2.96 -1.82 9.29
C ILE A 211 3.16 -1.20 10.67
N LEU A 212 3.49 -2.03 11.65
CA LEU A 212 3.72 -1.63 13.03
C LEU A 212 5.21 -1.63 13.33
N THR A 213 5.72 -0.56 13.91
CA THR A 213 7.13 -0.48 14.35
C THR A 213 7.16 -0.21 15.85
N PHE A 214 7.67 -1.16 16.61
CA PHE A 214 7.94 -1.01 18.03
C PHE A 214 9.38 -0.57 18.21
N THR A 215 9.58 0.59 18.82
CA THR A 215 10.92 1.11 19.14
C THR A 215 11.21 0.96 20.64
N GLY A 216 12.38 0.42 20.97
CA GLY A 216 12.82 0.27 22.36
C GLY A 216 13.28 1.59 23.02
N PRO A 217 13.57 1.60 24.33
CA PRO A 217 13.73 0.40 25.16
C PRO A 217 12.43 -0.09 25.78
N CYS A 218 12.08 -1.34 25.56
CA CYS A 218 10.91 -1.97 26.19
C CYS A 218 11.03 -3.50 26.20
N THR A 219 10.24 -4.16 27.08
CA THR A 219 10.12 -5.61 27.08
C THR A 219 8.70 -6.01 26.73
N ASN A 220 8.58 -7.10 25.99
CA ASN A 220 7.31 -7.69 25.57
C ASN A 220 6.35 -6.66 24.96
N PRO A 221 6.78 -5.97 23.86
CA PRO A 221 5.93 -4.98 23.20
C PRO A 221 4.59 -5.61 22.83
N THR A 222 3.52 -4.92 23.21
CA THR A 222 2.15 -5.38 23.00
C THR A 222 1.31 -4.26 22.44
N VAL A 223 0.61 -4.52 21.33
CA VAL A 223 -0.44 -3.66 20.79
C VAL A 223 -1.77 -4.41 20.76
N THR A 224 -2.82 -3.75 21.15
CA THR A 224 -4.19 -4.27 21.09
C THR A 224 -5.05 -3.30 20.31
N ASP A 225 -5.71 -3.77 19.28
CA ASP A 225 -6.81 -3.04 18.67
C ASP A 225 -8.06 -3.25 19.52
N ARG A 226 -8.52 -2.19 20.17
CA ARG A 226 -9.70 -2.24 21.03
C ARG A 226 -11.00 -2.37 20.25
N THR A 227 -10.97 -2.05 18.95
CA THR A 227 -12.15 -2.13 18.10
C THR A 227 -12.43 -3.59 17.72
N SER A 228 -11.43 -4.32 17.29
CA SER A 228 -11.53 -5.72 16.89
C SER A 228 -11.21 -6.72 18.01
N GLY A 229 -10.56 -6.26 19.10
CA GLY A 229 -10.05 -7.10 20.18
C GLY A 229 -8.78 -7.89 19.83
N ARG A 230 -8.24 -7.73 18.61
CA ARG A 230 -7.02 -8.42 18.17
C ARG A 230 -5.81 -7.85 18.88
N ARG A 231 -4.86 -8.74 19.21
CA ARG A 231 -3.64 -8.38 19.94
C ARG A 231 -2.43 -8.96 19.24
N LEU A 232 -1.36 -8.15 19.17
CA LEU A 232 -0.02 -8.63 18.82
C LEU A 232 0.88 -8.41 20.03
N ARG A 233 1.51 -9.49 20.52
CA ARG A 233 2.44 -9.50 21.63
C ARG A 233 3.67 -10.32 21.28
N TYR A 234 4.85 -9.79 21.56
CA TYR A 234 6.12 -10.44 21.28
C TYR A 234 6.93 -10.59 22.55
N GLU A 235 7.38 -11.80 22.87
CA GLU A 235 8.22 -12.12 24.02
C GLU A 235 9.68 -11.83 23.68
N ILE A 236 10.03 -10.53 23.68
CA ILE A 236 11.36 -10.03 23.34
C ILE A 236 11.66 -8.76 24.12
N GLY A 237 12.97 -8.58 24.46
CA GLY A 237 13.47 -7.30 24.96
C GLY A 237 14.07 -6.49 23.82
N LEU A 238 13.64 -5.24 23.68
CA LEU A 238 14.20 -4.25 22.76
C LEU A 238 15.07 -3.29 23.52
N ALA A 239 16.34 -3.13 23.13
CA ALA A 239 17.22 -2.10 23.65
C ALA A 239 16.89 -0.72 23.08
N ALA A 240 17.49 0.33 23.62
CA ALA A 240 17.32 1.68 23.07
C ALA A 240 17.84 1.73 21.62
N GLY A 241 16.96 2.15 20.70
CA GLY A 241 17.26 2.21 19.27
C GLY A 241 16.99 0.92 18.49
N ASP A 242 16.59 -0.16 19.16
CA ASP A 242 16.09 -1.34 18.45
C ASP A 242 14.71 -1.09 17.90
N GLU A 243 14.45 -1.60 16.69
CA GLU A 243 13.17 -1.52 15.99
C GLU A 243 12.68 -2.92 15.63
N LEU A 244 11.51 -3.31 16.17
CA LEU A 244 10.80 -4.49 15.76
C LEU A 244 9.68 -4.08 14.79
N VAL A 245 9.84 -4.43 13.50
CA VAL A 245 8.89 -4.13 12.44
C VAL A 245 8.02 -5.34 12.17
N VAL A 246 6.72 -5.14 12.22
CA VAL A 246 5.69 -6.13 11.92
C VAL A 246 4.94 -5.67 10.68
N ASP A 247 5.09 -6.39 9.60
CA ASP A 247 4.27 -6.23 8.41
C ASP A 247 3.10 -7.22 8.49
N THR A 248 1.90 -6.69 8.69
CA THR A 248 0.71 -7.50 8.88
C THR A 248 0.13 -8.04 7.57
N ALA A 249 0.51 -7.48 6.41
CA ALA A 249 0.12 -8.01 5.11
C ALA A 249 0.94 -9.26 4.76
N GLU A 250 2.25 -9.21 5.00
CA GLU A 250 3.18 -10.31 4.70
C GLU A 250 3.32 -11.30 5.87
N GLY A 251 2.78 -10.98 7.04
CA GLY A 251 2.94 -11.77 8.26
C GLY A 251 4.40 -11.87 8.71
N THR A 252 5.21 -10.86 8.45
CA THR A 252 6.63 -10.86 8.79
C THR A 252 6.92 -10.02 10.02
N VAL A 253 7.86 -10.50 10.84
CA VAL A 253 8.34 -9.80 12.05
C VAL A 253 9.86 -9.74 11.98
N THR A 254 10.41 -8.53 11.88
CA THR A 254 11.85 -8.32 11.69
C THR A 254 12.42 -7.37 12.74
N LEU A 255 13.54 -7.75 13.32
CA LEU A 255 14.31 -6.89 14.22
C LEU A 255 15.43 -6.20 13.43
N ASN A 256 15.48 -4.86 13.52
CA ASN A 256 16.49 -4.03 12.87
C ASN A 256 16.64 -4.35 11.37
N ALA A 257 15.50 -4.57 10.68
CA ALA A 257 15.39 -4.89 9.25
C ALA A 257 16.17 -6.14 8.77
N THR A 258 16.76 -6.93 9.67
CA THR A 258 17.65 -8.03 9.27
C THR A 258 17.26 -9.39 9.83
N ALA A 259 16.80 -9.46 11.07
CA ALA A 259 16.61 -10.73 11.76
C ALA A 259 15.11 -11.04 11.98
N SER A 260 14.63 -12.15 11.40
CA SER A 260 13.27 -12.62 11.67
C SER A 260 13.07 -12.94 13.16
N ARG A 261 11.97 -12.44 13.72
CA ARG A 261 11.55 -12.64 15.11
C ARG A 261 10.13 -13.17 15.25
N ARG A 262 9.52 -13.65 14.19
CA ARG A 262 8.15 -14.20 14.24
C ARG A 262 7.97 -15.26 15.33
N HIS A 263 9.00 -16.04 15.62
CA HIS A 263 8.98 -17.06 16.67
C HIS A 263 8.85 -16.50 18.09
N THR A 264 9.00 -15.18 18.29
CA THR A 264 8.80 -14.53 19.59
C THR A 264 7.34 -14.13 19.83
N ALA A 265 6.44 -14.37 18.88
CA ALA A 265 5.02 -14.13 19.07
C ALA A 265 4.52 -14.95 20.28
N ALA A 266 3.84 -14.29 21.21
CA ALA A 266 3.28 -14.94 22.39
C ALA A 266 2.11 -15.84 22.03
N ALA A 267 1.82 -16.83 22.86
CA ALA A 267 0.75 -17.79 22.61
C ALA A 267 -0.66 -17.13 22.56
N ASP A 268 -0.82 -15.95 23.16
CA ASP A 268 -2.06 -15.16 23.14
C ASP A 268 -2.06 -14.08 22.05
N SER A 269 -1.01 -14.04 21.22
CA SER A 269 -0.95 -13.15 20.04
C SER A 269 -1.86 -13.66 18.94
N SER A 270 -2.57 -12.75 18.29
CA SER A 270 -3.26 -13.07 17.03
C SER A 270 -2.22 -13.33 15.94
N PRO A 271 -2.51 -14.16 14.91
CA PRO A 271 -1.70 -14.20 13.73
C PRO A 271 -1.57 -12.80 13.10
N GLU A 272 -0.37 -12.45 12.64
CA GLU A 272 -0.07 -11.12 12.12
C GLU A 272 -1.01 -10.77 10.95
N GLU A 273 -1.27 -11.72 10.06
CA GLU A 273 -2.10 -11.56 8.86
C GLU A 273 -3.59 -11.28 9.18
N LEU A 274 -4.03 -11.59 10.40
CA LEU A 274 -5.37 -11.25 10.85
C LEU A 274 -5.47 -9.85 11.44
N PHE A 275 -4.35 -9.20 11.74
CA PHE A 275 -4.34 -7.86 12.30
C PHE A 275 -4.51 -6.82 11.19
N ALA A 276 -5.76 -6.52 10.88
CA ALA A 276 -6.15 -5.54 9.86
C ALA A 276 -7.11 -4.51 10.45
N PHE A 277 -7.07 -3.29 9.91
CA PHE A 277 -8.03 -2.24 10.24
C PHE A 277 -9.24 -2.36 9.31
N GLU A 278 -10.38 -2.65 9.88
CA GLU A 278 -11.65 -2.60 9.15
C GLU A 278 -11.97 -1.14 8.73
N PRO A 279 -12.86 -0.93 7.74
CA PRO A 279 -13.34 0.40 7.41
C PRO A 279 -13.82 1.18 8.63
N GLY A 280 -13.35 2.42 8.77
CA GLY A 280 -13.63 3.28 9.91
C GLY A 280 -12.44 3.43 10.84
N ARG A 281 -12.72 3.74 12.12
CA ARG A 281 -11.68 4.10 13.10
C ARG A 281 -11.28 2.90 13.97
N ALA A 282 -10.02 2.51 13.88
CA ALA A 282 -9.36 1.59 14.82
C ALA A 282 -8.79 2.36 16.02
N GLN A 283 -8.86 1.76 17.21
CA GLN A 283 -8.31 2.31 18.44
C GLN A 283 -7.24 1.37 18.98
N LEU A 284 -6.00 1.77 18.89
CA LEU A 284 -4.86 0.98 19.30
C LEU A 284 -4.38 1.36 20.68
N ALA A 285 -4.01 0.37 21.47
CA ALA A 285 -3.41 0.54 22.79
C ALA A 285 -2.03 -0.12 22.81
N PHE A 286 -0.98 0.65 23.00
CA PHE A 286 0.39 0.16 23.17
C PHE A 286 0.69 -0.05 24.66
N ARG A 287 0.99 -1.28 25.05
CA ARG A 287 1.19 -1.69 26.46
C ARG A 287 2.34 -2.70 26.57
N PRO A 288 3.59 -2.26 26.55
CA PRO A 288 4.72 -3.14 26.86
C PRO A 288 4.73 -3.48 28.36
N ASP A 289 5.33 -4.62 28.74
CA ASP A 289 5.41 -5.03 30.14
C ASP A 289 6.32 -4.08 30.96
N THR A 290 7.47 -3.72 30.41
CA THR A 290 8.35 -2.67 30.94
C THR A 290 8.83 -1.77 29.83
N TYR A 291 9.11 -0.51 30.14
CA TYR A 291 9.56 0.45 29.15
C TYR A 291 10.40 1.57 29.79
N GLY A 292 11.27 2.15 28.99
CA GLY A 292 12.04 3.34 29.33
C GLY A 292 11.69 4.52 28.44
N THR A 293 12.40 5.62 28.64
CA THR A 293 12.23 6.83 27.84
C THR A 293 12.54 6.54 26.37
N GLY A 294 11.64 6.89 25.48
CA GLY A 294 11.76 6.66 24.03
C GLY A 294 11.05 5.43 23.51
N ALA A 295 10.48 4.58 24.38
CA ALA A 295 9.65 3.47 23.94
C ALA A 295 8.40 3.98 23.23
N GLN A 296 8.21 3.57 21.97
CA GLN A 296 7.08 4.05 21.15
C GLN A 296 6.59 2.98 20.18
N LEU A 297 5.35 3.16 19.74
CA LEU A 297 4.73 2.44 18.63
C LEU A 297 4.47 3.44 17.50
N SER A 298 5.01 3.16 16.33
CA SER A 298 4.65 3.82 15.07
C SER A 298 3.80 2.88 14.22
N VAL A 299 2.72 3.39 13.68
CA VAL A 299 1.76 2.66 12.86
C VAL A 299 1.66 3.35 11.52
N ARG A 300 1.88 2.64 10.41
CA ARG A 300 1.75 3.16 9.06
C ARG A 300 0.74 2.33 8.29
N TRP A 301 -0.13 2.99 7.55
CA TRP A 301 -1.14 2.32 6.72
C TRP A 301 -1.59 3.20 5.56
N ARG A 302 -2.28 2.61 4.61
CA ARG A 302 -3.01 3.30 3.56
C ARG A 302 -4.45 2.87 3.62
N SER A 303 -5.40 3.81 3.49
CA SER A 303 -6.81 3.43 3.35
C SER A 303 -7.00 2.55 2.12
N ALA A 304 -7.83 1.51 2.24
CA ALA A 304 -8.01 0.51 1.20
C ALA A 304 -9.46 0.47 0.69
N GLU A 305 -9.64 0.21 -0.60
CA GLU A 305 -10.92 0.10 -1.28
C GLU A 305 -11.03 -1.17 -2.12
N TRP A 306 -12.28 -1.64 -2.26
CA TRP A 306 -12.62 -2.74 -3.16
C TRP A 306 -12.70 -2.30 -4.63
#